data_c29420f996cf3a815a89780c582ae6be
#
_entry.id   c29420f996cf3a815a89780c582ae6be
#
_cell.length_a   1.000
_cell.length_b   1.000
_cell.length_c   1.000
_cell.angle_alpha   90.00
_cell.angle_beta   90.00
_cell.angle_gamma   90.00
#
_symmetry.space_group_name_H-M   'P 1'
#
loop_
_entity.id
_entity.type
_entity.pdbx_description
1 polymer ?
#
loop_
_entity_poly.entity_id
_entity_poly.type
_entity_poly.pdbx_seq_one_letter_code
_entity_poly.pdbx_strand_id
1 'polypeptide(L)'
;MIGLADCNNFYCSCERVFRPDLTGKPVVVLSNNDGCVIARSEEAKALGYKMGDPFYQVKEKLEAEGVAIFSSNYTLYGSLSNRVMSMLSHYSPRIDQYSIDESFFEADESMAKVFFREHAEDHPTLFNKMTIDELSEKPDSLLHRYGSKISADVLRAVGIPISVGIAETKTLAKIGSKFAKKYKGFQGCCLIDTDERRHKALSLFPIEDVWGIGRQIARKLDYMGIRTAAQFADKKESWVRSHFNITTLRTWKELNGESCISIEELPQKKSICTSRSFANEGITDKNVIEEAVANFAVRCTEKLRRQGSVCQGITVFAWTSRFNEHVPEYTIHDSLTLPIATNAQEEIVGAALSILRAKYPKPIADSRPDRSDMSFHFKKAGVILWQISPDHPRQQDLFDPIDRSKQKKLMEAIDAINRKNGYGTIRQAIQGTDCRFDLKREYMSKQFTTNIHDILKVKTQ
;
A
#
# COMPACT_ATOMS: atom_id res chain seq x y z
N MET A 1 -9.71 -3.81 -23.70
CA MET A 1 -9.43 -4.75 -22.60
C MET A 1 -8.69 -4.05 -21.49
N ILE A 2 -8.54 -4.69 -20.34
CA ILE A 2 -7.83 -4.15 -19.17
C ILE A 2 -6.60 -5.00 -18.94
N GLY A 3 -5.42 -4.38 -18.84
CA GLY A 3 -4.19 -5.00 -18.39
C GLY A 3 -3.98 -4.75 -16.89
N LEU A 4 -3.39 -5.69 -16.18
CA LEU A 4 -2.81 -5.52 -14.86
C LEU A 4 -1.34 -5.86 -14.89
N ALA A 5 -0.49 -4.94 -14.48
CA ALA A 5 0.92 -5.18 -14.18
C ALA A 5 1.09 -5.35 -12.66
N ASP A 6 1.62 -6.48 -12.22
CA ASP A 6 1.89 -6.83 -10.81
C ASP A 6 3.39 -7.08 -10.63
N CYS A 7 4.04 -6.35 -9.74
CA CYS A 7 5.46 -6.50 -9.47
C CYS A 7 5.71 -7.75 -8.59
N ASN A 8 6.54 -8.66 -9.08
CA ASN A 8 6.79 -9.93 -8.42
C ASN A 8 7.62 -9.74 -7.15
N ASN A 9 7.08 -10.16 -5.99
CA ASN A 9 7.75 -10.06 -4.69
C ASN A 9 8.37 -8.66 -4.46
N PHE A 10 7.61 -7.62 -4.74
CA PHE A 10 8.07 -6.25 -5.00
C PHE A 10 9.17 -5.77 -4.05
N TYR A 11 8.94 -5.79 -2.73
CA TYR A 11 9.95 -5.28 -1.78
C TYR A 11 11.25 -6.07 -1.82
N CYS A 12 11.18 -7.40 -1.93
CA CYS A 12 12.38 -8.22 -2.09
C CYS A 12 13.10 -7.94 -3.41
N SER A 13 12.33 -7.72 -4.47
CA SER A 13 12.88 -7.35 -5.78
C SER A 13 13.55 -5.98 -5.75
N CYS A 14 12.97 -4.99 -5.04
CA CYS A 14 13.59 -3.68 -4.84
C CYS A 14 14.97 -3.78 -4.15
N GLU A 15 15.10 -4.63 -3.14
CA GLU A 15 16.39 -4.83 -2.46
C GLU A 15 17.42 -5.51 -3.39
N ARG A 16 16.98 -6.48 -4.19
CA ARG A 16 17.84 -7.19 -5.15
C ARG A 16 18.38 -6.30 -6.27
N VAL A 17 17.66 -5.24 -6.69
CA VAL A 17 18.17 -4.29 -7.72
C VAL A 17 19.55 -3.74 -7.32
N PHE A 18 19.78 -3.48 -6.04
CA PHE A 18 21.03 -2.92 -5.50
C PHE A 18 21.93 -3.97 -4.84
N ARG A 19 21.47 -5.21 -4.77
CA ARG A 19 22.15 -6.36 -4.20
C ARG A 19 22.03 -7.57 -5.14
N PRO A 20 22.67 -7.52 -6.33
CA PRO A 20 22.60 -8.61 -7.31
C PRO A 20 23.17 -9.93 -6.77
N ASP A 21 24.02 -9.86 -5.75
CA ASP A 21 24.53 -11.03 -5.01
C ASP A 21 23.43 -11.83 -4.28
N LEU A 22 22.23 -11.26 -4.12
CA LEU A 22 21.04 -11.91 -3.54
C LEU A 22 20.13 -12.57 -4.59
N THR A 23 20.52 -12.53 -5.88
CA THR A 23 19.75 -13.24 -6.91
C THR A 23 19.78 -14.74 -6.65
N GLY A 24 18.59 -15.36 -6.61
CA GLY A 24 18.44 -16.79 -6.30
C GLY A 24 18.61 -17.15 -4.81
N LYS A 25 18.86 -16.17 -3.92
CA LYS A 25 18.94 -16.41 -2.47
C LYS A 25 17.63 -16.03 -1.78
N PRO A 26 17.30 -16.65 -0.63
CA PRO A 26 16.10 -16.29 0.12
C PRO A 26 16.24 -14.89 0.71
N VAL A 27 15.19 -14.07 0.53
CA VAL A 27 15.10 -12.69 1.03
C VAL A 27 13.74 -12.49 1.69
N VAL A 28 13.73 -11.82 2.83
CA VAL A 28 12.52 -11.36 3.51
C VAL A 28 12.62 -9.88 3.83
N VAL A 29 11.47 -9.20 3.81
CA VAL A 29 11.35 -7.81 4.26
C VAL A 29 10.36 -7.75 5.42
N LEU A 30 10.73 -7.02 6.45
CA LEU A 30 9.98 -6.88 7.69
C LEU A 30 9.08 -5.64 7.66
N SER A 31 8.01 -5.66 8.43
CA SER A 31 7.12 -4.52 8.65
C SER A 31 7.78 -3.44 9.52
N ASN A 32 7.05 -2.34 9.75
CA ASN A 32 7.47 -1.32 10.71
C ASN A 32 7.82 -1.95 12.08
N ASN A 33 8.86 -1.42 12.72
CA ASN A 33 9.45 -1.92 13.97
C ASN A 33 10.00 -3.35 13.86
N ASP A 34 10.32 -3.80 12.66
CA ASP A 34 10.79 -5.17 12.40
C ASP A 34 9.85 -6.24 13.00
N GLY A 35 8.55 -5.97 12.97
CA GLY A 35 7.56 -6.75 13.72
C GLY A 35 7.21 -8.09 13.10
N CYS A 36 6.97 -8.15 11.80
CA CYS A 36 6.61 -9.37 11.08
C CYS A 36 7.05 -9.33 9.62
N VAL A 37 7.09 -10.50 8.98
CA VAL A 37 7.43 -10.64 7.57
C VAL A 37 6.29 -10.11 6.69
N ILE A 38 6.58 -9.14 5.81
CA ILE A 38 5.61 -8.56 4.88
C ILE A 38 5.93 -8.79 3.41
N ALA A 39 7.14 -9.21 3.08
CA ALA A 39 7.47 -9.67 1.74
C ALA A 39 8.48 -10.82 1.81
N ARG A 40 8.42 -11.69 0.83
CA ARG A 40 9.26 -12.89 0.73
C ARG A 40 9.59 -13.14 -0.73
N SER A 41 10.84 -13.48 -1.02
CA SER A 41 11.23 -14.00 -2.32
C SER A 41 10.68 -15.43 -2.55
N GLU A 42 10.73 -15.93 -3.77
CA GLU A 42 10.26 -17.29 -4.07
C GLU A 42 11.06 -18.35 -3.29
N GLU A 43 12.36 -18.12 -3.12
CA GLU A 43 13.23 -18.99 -2.35
C GLU A 43 12.83 -19.02 -0.86
N ALA A 44 12.50 -17.85 -0.29
CA ALA A 44 12.02 -17.78 1.09
C ALA A 44 10.64 -18.43 1.28
N LYS A 45 9.77 -18.35 0.25
CA LYS A 45 8.48 -19.08 0.25
C LYS A 45 8.70 -20.60 0.21
N ALA A 46 9.68 -21.07 -0.57
CA ALA A 46 10.03 -22.49 -0.66
C ALA A 46 10.55 -23.06 0.67
N LEU A 47 11.21 -22.23 1.49
CA LEU A 47 11.62 -22.57 2.86
C LEU A 47 10.45 -22.58 3.88
N GLY A 48 9.23 -22.21 3.44
CA GLY A 48 8.01 -22.30 4.25
C GLY A 48 7.66 -21.06 5.05
N TYR A 49 8.40 -19.95 4.92
CA TYR A 49 8.05 -18.68 5.60
C TYR A 49 6.73 -18.12 5.09
N LYS A 50 5.90 -17.61 6.00
CA LYS A 50 4.55 -17.09 5.69
C LYS A 50 4.47 -15.57 5.83
N MET A 51 3.54 -14.97 5.10
CA MET A 51 3.16 -13.58 5.28
C MET A 51 2.57 -13.39 6.68
N GLY A 52 3.07 -12.41 7.42
CA GLY A 52 2.62 -12.12 8.78
C GLY A 52 3.35 -12.91 9.87
N ASP A 53 4.31 -13.78 9.54
CA ASP A 53 5.12 -14.47 10.57
C ASP A 53 5.76 -13.44 11.49
N PRO A 54 5.55 -13.51 12.82
CA PRO A 54 6.20 -12.62 13.77
C PRO A 54 7.72 -12.79 13.74
N PHE A 55 8.44 -11.69 13.50
CA PHE A 55 9.90 -11.76 13.31
C PHE A 55 10.64 -12.38 14.51
N TYR A 56 10.21 -12.06 15.73
CA TYR A 56 10.83 -12.61 16.93
C TYR A 56 10.75 -14.15 17.03
N GLN A 57 9.73 -14.77 16.39
CA GLN A 57 9.58 -16.23 16.37
C GLN A 57 10.41 -16.91 15.28
N VAL A 58 10.70 -16.22 14.20
CA VAL A 58 11.37 -16.80 13.03
C VAL A 58 12.81 -16.33 12.86
N LYS A 59 13.29 -15.39 13.68
CA LYS A 59 14.59 -14.73 13.56
C LYS A 59 15.75 -15.74 13.55
N GLU A 60 15.83 -16.58 14.55
CA GLU A 60 16.91 -17.56 14.69
C GLU A 60 16.95 -18.54 13.51
N LYS A 61 15.77 -18.96 13.04
CA LYS A 61 15.66 -19.83 11.87
C LYS A 61 16.08 -19.12 10.58
N LEU A 62 15.68 -17.84 10.38
CA LEU A 62 16.11 -17.04 9.24
C LEU A 62 17.63 -16.87 9.19
N GLU A 63 18.25 -16.58 10.35
CA GLU A 63 19.69 -16.42 10.46
C GLU A 63 20.44 -17.75 10.21
N ALA A 64 19.96 -18.86 10.75
CA ALA A 64 20.54 -20.19 10.56
C ALA A 64 20.46 -20.68 9.09
N GLU A 65 19.39 -20.32 8.38
CA GLU A 65 19.19 -20.67 6.95
C GLU A 65 19.84 -19.66 6.00
N GLY A 66 20.54 -18.63 6.50
CA GLY A 66 21.22 -17.62 5.69
C GLY A 66 20.28 -16.75 4.87
N VAL A 67 19.05 -16.53 5.35
CA VAL A 67 18.07 -15.68 4.71
C VAL A 67 18.48 -14.22 4.85
N ALA A 68 18.51 -13.46 3.76
CA ALA A 68 18.76 -12.02 3.81
C ALA A 68 17.52 -11.29 4.37
N ILE A 69 17.74 -10.52 5.44
CA ILE A 69 16.69 -9.82 6.18
C ILE A 69 16.82 -8.32 5.94
N PHE A 70 15.70 -7.65 5.64
CA PHE A 70 15.64 -6.20 5.47
C PHE A 70 14.47 -5.60 6.25
N SER A 71 14.70 -4.43 6.87
CA SER A 71 13.60 -3.56 7.36
C SER A 71 12.93 -2.86 6.18
N SER A 72 11.65 -2.48 6.33
CA SER A 72 10.91 -1.77 5.27
C SER A 72 11.57 -0.44 4.88
N ASN A 73 12.02 -0.32 3.64
CA ASN A 73 12.56 0.91 3.05
C ASN A 73 11.54 1.54 2.09
N TYR A 74 10.43 2.06 2.64
CA TYR A 74 9.33 2.60 1.80
C TYR A 74 9.75 3.76 0.90
N THR A 75 10.79 4.50 1.26
CA THR A 75 11.33 5.57 0.43
C THR A 75 11.95 5.00 -0.86
N LEU A 76 12.77 3.97 -0.73
CA LEU A 76 13.34 3.24 -1.86
C LEU A 76 12.25 2.56 -2.70
N TYR A 77 11.32 1.87 -2.05
CA TYR A 77 10.25 1.14 -2.74
C TYR A 77 9.32 2.08 -3.51
N GLY A 78 8.97 3.23 -2.91
CA GLY A 78 8.19 4.27 -3.58
C GLY A 78 8.88 4.85 -4.81
N SER A 79 10.21 5.06 -4.74
CA SER A 79 11.00 5.53 -5.87
C SER A 79 11.03 4.51 -7.02
N LEU A 80 11.23 3.22 -6.72
CA LEU A 80 11.21 2.15 -7.74
C LEU A 80 9.80 1.93 -8.31
N SER A 81 8.77 1.99 -7.48
CA SER A 81 7.36 1.98 -7.92
C SER A 81 7.10 3.07 -8.96
N ASN A 82 7.48 4.32 -8.66
CA ASN A 82 7.32 5.43 -9.60
C ASN A 82 8.04 5.19 -10.94
N ARG A 83 9.20 4.54 -10.94
CA ARG A 83 9.91 4.18 -12.17
C ARG A 83 9.16 3.12 -12.97
N VAL A 84 8.60 2.10 -12.31
CA VAL A 84 7.74 1.09 -12.96
C VAL A 84 6.52 1.76 -13.57
N MET A 85 5.81 2.63 -12.81
CA MET A 85 4.62 3.33 -13.30
C MET A 85 4.96 4.27 -14.47
N SER A 86 6.10 4.95 -14.42
CA SER A 86 6.60 5.77 -15.54
C SER A 86 6.89 4.93 -16.78
N MET A 87 7.46 3.72 -16.64
CA MET A 87 7.63 2.81 -17.77
C MET A 87 6.29 2.38 -18.36
N LEU A 88 5.31 2.03 -17.52
CA LEU A 88 3.99 1.63 -17.99
C LEU A 88 3.28 2.75 -18.78
N SER A 89 3.52 4.03 -18.44
CA SER A 89 2.92 5.17 -19.15
C SER A 89 3.36 5.32 -20.61
N HIS A 90 4.47 4.66 -21.03
CA HIS A 90 4.88 4.61 -22.42
C HIS A 90 4.06 3.61 -23.24
N TYR A 91 3.39 2.68 -22.58
CA TYR A 91 2.58 1.63 -23.22
C TYR A 91 1.10 1.97 -23.27
N SER A 92 0.58 2.70 -22.27
CA SER A 92 -0.83 3.03 -22.21
C SER A 92 -1.03 4.48 -21.76
N PRO A 93 -1.90 5.26 -22.41
CA PRO A 93 -2.24 6.62 -22.01
C PRO A 93 -3.08 6.66 -20.72
N ARG A 94 -3.73 5.55 -20.36
CA ARG A 94 -4.57 5.45 -19.16
C ARG A 94 -4.03 4.38 -18.23
N ILE A 95 -3.49 4.85 -17.10
CA ILE A 95 -2.94 4.04 -16.04
C ILE A 95 -3.66 4.36 -14.74
N ASP A 96 -4.08 3.32 -14.03
CA ASP A 96 -4.65 3.40 -12.69
C ASP A 96 -3.72 2.68 -11.72
N GLN A 97 -2.92 3.46 -10.99
CA GLN A 97 -2.04 2.93 -9.96
C GLN A 97 -2.88 2.47 -8.76
N TYR A 98 -3.17 1.19 -8.70
CA TYR A 98 -3.99 0.57 -7.67
C TYR A 98 -3.24 0.43 -6.34
N SER A 99 -1.95 0.09 -6.39
CA SER A 99 -1.09 -0.02 -5.21
C SER A 99 0.34 0.44 -5.50
N ILE A 100 1.27 0.21 -4.57
CA ILE A 100 2.69 0.49 -4.77
C ILE A 100 3.35 -0.46 -5.78
N ASP A 101 2.75 -1.64 -6.00
CA ASP A 101 3.28 -2.73 -6.82
C ASP A 101 2.33 -3.22 -7.91
N GLU A 102 1.12 -2.67 -7.99
CA GLU A 102 0.11 -3.03 -8.99
C GLU A 102 -0.45 -1.81 -9.71
N SER A 103 -0.60 -1.92 -11.03
CA SER A 103 -1.25 -0.90 -11.85
C SER A 103 -2.12 -1.53 -12.92
N PHE A 104 -3.36 -1.03 -13.05
CA PHE A 104 -4.20 -1.32 -14.20
C PHE A 104 -3.89 -0.35 -15.33
N PHE A 105 -4.04 -0.81 -16.57
CA PHE A 105 -3.87 -0.01 -17.76
C PHE A 105 -4.82 -0.46 -18.88
N GLU A 106 -5.11 0.41 -19.81
CA GLU A 106 -5.84 0.03 -21.01
C GLU A 106 -4.93 -0.75 -21.95
N ALA A 107 -5.42 -1.85 -22.50
CA ALA A 107 -4.74 -2.65 -23.49
C ALA A 107 -5.71 -3.07 -24.58
N ASP A 108 -5.44 -2.67 -25.82
CA ASP A 108 -6.19 -3.12 -26.98
C ASP A 108 -5.25 -3.40 -28.17
N GLU A 109 -5.78 -4.06 -29.18
CA GLU A 109 -5.00 -4.43 -30.36
C GLU A 109 -4.51 -3.23 -31.17
N SER A 110 -5.28 -2.15 -31.23
CA SER A 110 -4.89 -0.94 -31.95
C SER A 110 -3.68 -0.28 -31.31
N MET A 111 -3.67 -0.17 -29.99
CA MET A 111 -2.51 0.31 -29.21
C MET A 111 -1.29 -0.57 -29.42
N ALA A 112 -1.46 -1.89 -29.36
CA ALA A 112 -0.39 -2.83 -29.61
C ALA A 112 0.18 -2.71 -31.05
N LYS A 113 -0.70 -2.55 -32.06
CA LYS A 113 -0.30 -2.31 -33.47
C LYS A 113 0.49 -1.03 -33.62
N VAL A 114 0.04 0.09 -33.04
CA VAL A 114 0.74 1.37 -33.07
C VAL A 114 2.12 1.24 -32.41
N PHE A 115 2.16 0.68 -31.20
CA PHE A 115 3.40 0.49 -30.48
C PHE A 115 4.45 -0.30 -31.30
N PHE A 116 4.05 -1.45 -31.86
CA PHE A 116 4.99 -2.26 -32.65
C PHE A 116 5.39 -1.61 -33.97
N ARG A 117 4.54 -0.78 -34.60
CA ARG A 117 4.91 -0.01 -35.80
C ARG A 117 5.94 1.06 -35.49
N GLU A 118 5.76 1.82 -34.41
CA GLU A 118 6.67 2.88 -34.00
C GLU A 118 8.04 2.36 -33.55
N HIS A 119 8.10 1.12 -33.06
CA HIS A 119 9.32 0.49 -32.54
C HIS A 119 9.80 -0.68 -33.43
N ALA A 120 9.46 -0.68 -34.72
CA ALA A 120 9.80 -1.76 -35.64
C ALA A 120 11.31 -1.99 -35.75
N GLU A 121 12.11 -0.92 -35.71
CA GLU A 121 13.57 -0.97 -35.77
C GLU A 121 14.21 -1.65 -34.55
N ASP A 122 13.58 -1.54 -33.39
CA ASP A 122 14.04 -2.16 -32.14
C ASP A 122 13.75 -3.66 -32.07
N HIS A 123 12.93 -4.19 -33.02
CA HIS A 123 12.41 -5.57 -32.99
C HIS A 123 12.48 -6.28 -34.38
N PRO A 124 13.65 -6.30 -35.06
CA PRO A 124 13.75 -6.85 -36.40
C PRO A 124 13.33 -8.34 -36.50
N THR A 125 13.46 -9.12 -35.42
CA THR A 125 13.07 -10.53 -35.41
C THR A 125 11.55 -10.78 -35.35
N LEU A 126 10.78 -9.80 -34.89
CA LEU A 126 9.30 -9.86 -34.85
C LEU A 126 8.72 -9.61 -36.26
N PHE A 127 9.34 -8.75 -37.04
CA PHE A 127 8.85 -8.30 -38.35
C PHE A 127 9.43 -9.11 -39.55
N ASN A 128 10.55 -9.81 -39.39
CA ASN A 128 11.17 -10.56 -40.46
C ASN A 128 10.43 -11.86 -40.85
N LYS A 129 9.42 -12.29 -40.12
CA LYS A 129 8.71 -13.55 -40.41
C LYS A 129 7.21 -13.43 -40.60
N MET A 130 6.58 -12.33 -40.16
CA MET A 130 5.12 -12.13 -40.25
C MET A 130 4.79 -10.64 -40.27
N THR A 131 3.81 -10.22 -41.08
CA THR A 131 3.24 -8.87 -41.03
C THR A 131 2.42 -8.68 -39.74
N ILE A 132 2.19 -7.42 -39.35
CA ILE A 132 1.38 -7.09 -38.16
C ILE A 132 -0.05 -7.64 -38.31
N ASP A 133 -0.57 -7.68 -39.52
CA ASP A 133 -1.91 -8.20 -39.83
C ASP A 133 -1.96 -9.73 -39.69
N GLU A 134 -0.94 -10.46 -40.18
CA GLU A 134 -0.80 -11.90 -39.95
C GLU A 134 -0.62 -12.28 -38.49
N LEU A 135 -0.01 -11.41 -37.68
CA LEU A 135 0.07 -11.59 -36.24
C LEU A 135 -1.27 -11.39 -35.53
N SER A 136 -2.15 -10.56 -36.09
CA SER A 136 -3.50 -10.32 -35.57
C SER A 136 -4.45 -11.50 -35.81
N GLU A 137 -4.18 -12.32 -36.84
CA GLU A 137 -5.02 -13.48 -37.21
C GLU A 137 -4.74 -14.72 -36.36
N LYS A 138 -3.65 -14.73 -35.57
CA LYS A 138 -3.32 -15.89 -34.71
C LYS A 138 -3.82 -15.71 -33.27
N PRO A 139 -4.48 -16.70 -32.66
CA PRO A 139 -5.10 -16.61 -31.34
C PRO A 139 -4.16 -16.27 -30.18
N ASP A 140 -2.84 -16.36 -30.33
CA ASP A 140 -1.85 -16.05 -29.29
C ASP A 140 -1.12 -14.71 -29.50
N SER A 141 -1.65 -13.87 -30.37
CA SER A 141 -0.70 -13.10 -31.12
C SER A 141 -0.32 -11.74 -30.51
N LEU A 142 -1.11 -10.72 -30.71
CA LEU A 142 -0.62 -9.35 -30.57
C LEU A 142 -0.64 -8.87 -29.10
N LEU A 143 -1.75 -9.05 -28.41
CA LEU A 143 -1.89 -8.62 -27.01
C LEU A 143 -1.00 -9.42 -26.05
N HIS A 144 -0.87 -10.73 -26.26
CA HIS A 144 0.03 -11.55 -25.45
C HIS A 144 1.48 -11.07 -25.61
N ARG A 145 1.95 -10.86 -26.88
CA ARG A 145 3.28 -10.34 -27.15
C ARG A 145 3.49 -8.93 -26.58
N TYR A 146 2.46 -8.10 -26.67
CA TYR A 146 2.47 -6.76 -26.07
C TYR A 146 2.68 -6.79 -24.56
N GLY A 147 1.90 -7.61 -23.85
CA GLY A 147 2.05 -7.79 -22.41
C GLY A 147 3.39 -8.43 -22.01
N SER A 148 3.89 -9.40 -22.80
CA SER A 148 5.21 -9.99 -22.57
C SER A 148 6.34 -8.98 -22.80
N LYS A 149 6.19 -8.11 -23.81
CA LYS A 149 7.13 -7.01 -24.06
C LYS A 149 7.16 -6.00 -22.92
N ILE A 150 6.00 -5.60 -22.39
CA ILE A 150 5.90 -4.74 -21.20
C ILE A 150 6.65 -5.38 -20.03
N SER A 151 6.44 -6.66 -19.78
CA SER A 151 7.12 -7.39 -18.69
C SER A 151 8.65 -7.40 -18.87
N ALA A 152 9.13 -7.68 -20.07
CA ALA A 152 10.55 -7.72 -20.39
C ALA A 152 11.21 -6.33 -20.30
N ASP A 153 10.55 -5.29 -20.77
CA ASP A 153 11.11 -3.94 -20.77
C ASP A 153 11.16 -3.31 -19.38
N VAL A 154 10.14 -3.52 -18.55
CA VAL A 154 10.17 -3.09 -17.15
C VAL A 154 11.31 -3.80 -16.41
N LEU A 155 11.49 -5.10 -16.61
CA LEU A 155 12.61 -5.84 -16.02
C LEU A 155 13.95 -5.27 -16.49
N ARG A 156 14.11 -5.00 -17.78
CA ARG A 156 15.37 -4.45 -18.36
C ARG A 156 15.66 -3.04 -17.85
N ALA A 157 14.65 -2.16 -17.82
CA ALA A 157 14.84 -0.75 -17.51
C ALA A 157 14.89 -0.44 -16.00
N VAL A 158 14.14 -1.18 -15.18
CA VAL A 158 14.00 -0.91 -13.75
C VAL A 158 14.62 -2.00 -12.87
N GLY A 159 14.82 -3.21 -13.42
CA GLY A 159 15.31 -4.36 -12.69
C GLY A 159 14.25 -5.06 -11.84
N ILE A 160 12.97 -4.67 -11.96
CA ILE A 160 11.85 -5.25 -11.22
C ILE A 160 11.09 -6.21 -12.14
N PRO A 161 11.02 -7.51 -11.81
CA PRO A 161 10.20 -8.45 -12.56
C PRO A 161 8.71 -8.17 -12.32
N ILE A 162 7.93 -8.13 -13.40
CA ILE A 162 6.48 -7.97 -13.34
C ILE A 162 5.78 -9.10 -14.07
N SER A 163 4.52 -9.35 -13.69
CA SER A 163 3.62 -10.27 -14.36
C SER A 163 2.41 -9.50 -14.87
N VAL A 164 2.05 -9.70 -16.13
CA VAL A 164 0.96 -9.01 -16.80
C VAL A 164 -0.21 -9.96 -16.98
N GLY A 165 -1.41 -9.51 -16.64
CA GLY A 165 -2.66 -10.19 -17.00
C GLY A 165 -3.49 -9.25 -17.87
N ILE A 166 -3.99 -9.72 -19.03
CA ILE A 166 -4.87 -8.95 -19.91
C ILE A 166 -6.19 -9.68 -20.04
N ALA A 167 -7.31 -8.97 -19.80
CA ALA A 167 -8.66 -9.54 -19.87
C ALA A 167 -9.71 -8.44 -20.05
N GLU A 168 -10.98 -8.85 -20.18
CA GLU A 168 -12.12 -7.92 -20.31
C GLU A 168 -12.40 -7.13 -19.04
N THR A 169 -12.08 -7.69 -17.87
CA THR A 169 -12.38 -7.09 -16.56
C THR A 169 -11.16 -7.04 -15.66
N LYS A 170 -11.17 -6.15 -14.66
CA LYS A 170 -10.09 -6.02 -13.66
C LYS A 170 -9.89 -7.32 -12.88
N THR A 171 -10.97 -8.01 -12.50
CA THR A 171 -10.88 -9.27 -11.73
C THR A 171 -10.25 -10.38 -12.57
N LEU A 172 -10.62 -10.51 -13.84
CA LEU A 172 -10.01 -11.47 -14.75
C LEU A 172 -8.55 -11.12 -15.05
N ALA A 173 -8.20 -9.85 -15.22
CA ALA A 173 -6.82 -9.41 -15.39
C ALA A 173 -5.94 -9.78 -14.18
N LYS A 174 -6.47 -9.69 -12.95
CA LYS A 174 -5.76 -10.16 -11.74
C LYS A 174 -5.55 -11.68 -11.74
N ILE A 175 -6.53 -12.45 -12.19
CA ILE A 175 -6.36 -13.91 -12.37
C ILE A 175 -5.28 -14.20 -13.40
N GLY A 176 -5.31 -13.50 -14.54
CA GLY A 176 -4.28 -13.61 -15.58
C GLY A 176 -2.88 -13.32 -15.04
N SER A 177 -2.69 -12.21 -14.33
CA SER A 177 -1.41 -11.85 -13.73
C SER A 177 -0.89 -12.92 -12.76
N LYS A 178 -1.77 -13.53 -11.92
CA LYS A 178 -1.37 -14.64 -11.04
C LYS A 178 -0.92 -15.89 -11.84
N PHE A 179 -1.57 -16.20 -12.96
CA PHE A 179 -1.14 -17.28 -13.85
C PHE A 179 0.19 -16.95 -14.52
N ALA A 180 0.37 -15.74 -15.04
CA ALA A 180 1.63 -15.30 -15.63
C ALA A 180 2.80 -15.42 -14.63
N LYS A 181 2.56 -15.08 -13.36
CA LYS A 181 3.53 -15.22 -12.27
C LYS A 181 3.86 -16.67 -11.92
N LYS A 182 2.85 -17.55 -11.91
CA LYS A 182 3.00 -18.96 -11.50
C LYS A 182 3.63 -19.83 -12.58
N TYR A 183 3.31 -19.60 -13.85
CA TYR A 183 3.68 -20.49 -14.95
C TYR A 183 4.57 -19.78 -15.96
N LYS A 184 5.83 -20.20 -16.04
CA LYS A 184 6.85 -19.62 -16.95
C LYS A 184 6.46 -19.69 -18.43
N GLY A 185 5.62 -20.65 -18.82
CA GLY A 185 5.13 -20.81 -20.20
C GLY A 185 4.35 -19.58 -20.72
N PHE A 186 3.82 -18.74 -19.85
CA PHE A 186 3.15 -17.50 -20.23
C PHE A 186 4.14 -16.35 -20.57
N GLN A 187 5.45 -16.54 -20.41
CA GLN A 187 6.47 -15.52 -20.75
C GLN A 187 6.19 -14.13 -20.16
N GLY A 188 5.67 -14.09 -18.93
CA GLY A 188 5.37 -12.84 -18.22
C GLY A 188 3.99 -12.24 -18.51
N CYS A 189 3.20 -12.78 -19.45
CA CYS A 189 1.86 -12.29 -19.75
C CYS A 189 0.86 -13.43 -19.93
N CYS A 190 -0.30 -13.37 -19.27
CA CYS A 190 -1.43 -14.27 -19.50
C CYS A 190 -2.62 -13.48 -20.04
N LEU A 191 -3.11 -13.88 -21.21
CA LEU A 191 -4.26 -13.29 -21.90
C LEU A 191 -5.50 -14.16 -21.70
N ILE A 192 -6.59 -13.55 -21.20
CA ILE A 192 -7.92 -14.14 -21.01
C ILE A 192 -8.92 -13.32 -21.84
N ASP A 193 -9.02 -13.62 -23.13
CA ASP A 193 -9.75 -12.86 -24.15
C ASP A 193 -10.92 -13.62 -24.78
N THR A 194 -11.07 -14.92 -24.48
CA THR A 194 -12.15 -15.76 -24.98
C THR A 194 -12.88 -16.44 -23.82
N ASP A 195 -14.15 -16.81 -24.08
CA ASP A 195 -14.97 -17.55 -23.09
C ASP A 195 -14.34 -18.88 -22.70
N GLU A 196 -13.70 -19.58 -23.66
CA GLU A 196 -13.01 -20.82 -23.39
C GLU A 196 -11.82 -20.61 -22.44
N ARG A 197 -10.97 -19.62 -22.72
CA ARG A 197 -9.82 -19.25 -21.86
C ARG A 197 -10.31 -18.79 -20.48
N ARG A 198 -11.38 -18.01 -20.43
CA ARG A 198 -12.00 -17.57 -19.18
C ARG A 198 -12.47 -18.75 -18.34
N HIS A 199 -13.28 -19.64 -18.91
CA HIS A 199 -13.79 -20.81 -18.19
C HIS A 199 -12.65 -21.72 -17.71
N LYS A 200 -11.65 -21.97 -18.55
CA LYS A 200 -10.47 -22.75 -18.18
C LYS A 200 -9.69 -22.10 -17.03
N ALA A 201 -9.45 -20.80 -17.10
CA ALA A 201 -8.77 -20.07 -16.03
C ALA A 201 -9.55 -20.13 -14.72
N LEU A 202 -10.86 -19.86 -14.75
CA LEU A 202 -11.72 -19.90 -13.56
C LEU A 202 -11.84 -21.29 -12.94
N SER A 203 -11.84 -22.35 -13.74
CA SER A 203 -11.90 -23.73 -13.24
C SER A 203 -10.66 -24.15 -12.44
N LEU A 204 -9.50 -23.57 -12.77
CA LEU A 204 -8.22 -23.81 -12.10
C LEU A 204 -7.94 -22.85 -10.94
N PHE A 205 -8.78 -21.81 -10.77
CA PHE A 205 -8.53 -20.75 -9.82
C PHE A 205 -9.33 -20.93 -8.52
N PRO A 206 -8.67 -21.04 -7.33
CA PRO A 206 -9.37 -21.18 -6.07
C PRO A 206 -10.26 -19.97 -5.77
N ILE A 207 -11.45 -20.20 -5.24
CA ILE A 207 -12.41 -19.12 -4.94
C ILE A 207 -11.88 -18.15 -3.88
N GLU A 208 -11.13 -18.64 -2.91
CA GLU A 208 -10.54 -17.84 -1.83
C GLU A 208 -9.48 -16.84 -2.32
N ASP A 209 -8.91 -17.09 -3.51
CA ASP A 209 -7.90 -16.26 -4.15
C ASP A 209 -8.49 -15.18 -5.06
N VAL A 210 -9.80 -15.22 -5.31
CA VAL A 210 -10.48 -14.25 -6.17
C VAL A 210 -10.51 -12.87 -5.51
N TRP A 211 -10.11 -11.86 -6.26
CA TRP A 211 -10.17 -10.47 -5.79
C TRP A 211 -11.61 -10.06 -5.47
N GLY A 212 -11.82 -9.53 -4.26
CA GLY A 212 -13.15 -9.21 -3.74
C GLY A 212 -13.79 -10.32 -2.89
N ILE A 213 -13.22 -11.52 -2.88
CA ILE A 213 -13.65 -12.63 -2.01
C ILE A 213 -12.76 -12.66 -0.77
N GLY A 214 -13.24 -12.04 0.32
CA GLY A 214 -12.54 -12.07 1.61
C GLY A 214 -12.78 -13.37 2.38
N ARG A 215 -12.02 -13.61 3.46
CA ARG A 215 -12.05 -14.84 4.27
C ARG A 215 -13.46 -15.28 4.69
N GLN A 216 -14.34 -14.35 5.05
CA GLN A 216 -15.71 -14.66 5.49
C GLN A 216 -16.55 -15.18 4.32
N ILE A 217 -16.42 -14.54 3.14
CA ILE A 217 -17.15 -14.94 1.93
C ILE A 217 -16.60 -16.27 1.42
N ALA A 218 -15.28 -16.46 1.42
CA ALA A 218 -14.64 -17.72 1.02
C ALA A 218 -15.11 -18.90 1.88
N ARG A 219 -15.14 -18.74 3.21
CA ARG A 219 -15.67 -19.79 4.12
C ARG A 219 -17.15 -20.11 3.84
N LYS A 220 -17.98 -19.08 3.59
CA LYS A 220 -19.39 -19.27 3.26
C LYS A 220 -19.55 -20.03 1.94
N LEU A 221 -18.75 -19.70 0.92
CA LEU A 221 -18.76 -20.38 -0.37
C LEU A 221 -18.26 -21.83 -0.26
N ASP A 222 -17.20 -22.09 0.49
CA ASP A 222 -16.67 -23.43 0.75
C ASP A 222 -17.71 -24.32 1.47
N TYR A 223 -18.42 -23.77 2.48
CA TYR A 223 -19.54 -24.45 3.12
C TYR A 223 -20.66 -24.83 2.16
N MET A 224 -20.87 -24.04 1.10
CA MET A 224 -21.83 -24.30 0.02
C MET A 224 -21.27 -25.22 -1.07
N GLY A 225 -20.06 -25.77 -0.91
CA GLY A 225 -19.38 -26.63 -1.87
C GLY A 225 -18.78 -25.91 -3.07
N ILE A 226 -18.64 -24.57 -3.01
CA ILE A 226 -18.09 -23.74 -4.08
C ILE A 226 -16.62 -23.47 -3.76
N ARG A 227 -15.70 -24.13 -4.48
CA ARG A 227 -14.25 -24.07 -4.24
C ARG A 227 -13.46 -23.41 -5.34
N THR A 228 -14.03 -23.31 -6.55
CA THR A 228 -13.37 -22.66 -7.69
C THR A 228 -14.12 -21.42 -8.14
N ALA A 229 -13.42 -20.51 -8.80
CA ALA A 229 -14.01 -19.32 -9.39
C ALA A 229 -15.08 -19.66 -10.44
N ALA A 230 -14.90 -20.75 -11.22
CA ALA A 230 -15.89 -21.21 -12.19
C ALA A 230 -17.18 -21.64 -11.50
N GLN A 231 -17.12 -22.45 -10.44
CA GLN A 231 -18.32 -22.89 -9.71
C GLN A 231 -19.12 -21.70 -9.15
N PHE A 232 -18.46 -20.61 -8.83
CA PHE A 232 -19.13 -19.37 -8.40
C PHE A 232 -19.69 -18.60 -9.59
N ALA A 233 -18.93 -18.44 -10.67
CA ALA A 233 -19.36 -17.76 -11.89
C ALA A 233 -20.60 -18.42 -12.53
N ASP A 234 -20.70 -19.75 -12.47
CA ASP A 234 -21.82 -20.55 -13.00
C ASP A 234 -23.13 -20.39 -12.20
N LYS A 235 -23.11 -19.71 -11.03
CA LYS A 235 -24.34 -19.46 -10.27
C LYS A 235 -25.20 -18.40 -10.96
N LYS A 236 -26.53 -18.54 -10.82
CA LYS A 236 -27.45 -17.54 -11.33
C LYS A 236 -27.33 -16.22 -10.57
N GLU A 237 -27.45 -15.10 -11.24
CA GLU A 237 -27.39 -13.76 -10.62
C GLU A 237 -28.37 -13.63 -9.45
N SER A 238 -29.61 -14.14 -9.60
CA SER A 238 -30.62 -14.12 -8.54
C SER A 238 -30.18 -14.85 -7.27
N TRP A 239 -29.43 -15.95 -7.44
CA TRP A 239 -28.87 -16.67 -6.31
C TRP A 239 -27.77 -15.86 -5.61
N VAL A 240 -26.87 -15.22 -6.37
CA VAL A 240 -25.82 -14.38 -5.80
C VAL A 240 -26.41 -13.19 -5.03
N ARG A 241 -27.44 -12.53 -5.60
CA ARG A 241 -28.17 -11.42 -4.97
C ARG A 241 -28.82 -11.82 -3.64
N SER A 242 -29.35 -13.03 -3.55
CA SER A 242 -30.02 -13.50 -2.32
C SER A 242 -29.07 -13.91 -1.19
N HIS A 243 -27.81 -14.24 -1.52
CA HIS A 243 -26.86 -14.76 -0.55
C HIS A 243 -25.75 -13.80 -0.17
N PHE A 244 -25.48 -12.77 -0.99
CA PHE A 244 -24.33 -11.87 -0.87
C PHE A 244 -24.70 -10.41 -1.09
N ASN A 245 -23.77 -9.53 -0.72
CA ASN A 245 -23.92 -8.08 -0.90
C ASN A 245 -23.55 -7.65 -2.35
N ILE A 246 -23.81 -6.37 -2.64
CA ILE A 246 -23.54 -5.77 -3.96
C ILE A 246 -22.05 -5.88 -4.38
N THR A 247 -21.12 -5.83 -3.45
CA THR A 247 -19.69 -5.94 -3.75
C THR A 247 -19.34 -7.34 -4.28
N THR A 248 -19.86 -8.39 -3.65
CA THR A 248 -19.69 -9.76 -4.10
C THR A 248 -20.40 -10.02 -5.44
N LEU A 249 -21.57 -9.39 -5.65
CA LEU A 249 -22.27 -9.45 -6.93
C LEU A 249 -21.43 -8.81 -8.05
N ARG A 250 -20.80 -7.66 -7.81
CA ARG A 250 -19.88 -7.04 -8.78
C ARG A 250 -18.71 -7.97 -9.11
N THR A 251 -18.10 -8.63 -8.11
CA THR A 251 -17.07 -9.63 -8.35
C THR A 251 -17.58 -10.78 -9.22
N TRP A 252 -18.80 -11.27 -8.97
CA TRP A 252 -19.43 -12.32 -9.80
C TRP A 252 -19.62 -11.85 -11.25
N LYS A 253 -20.10 -10.65 -11.49
CA LYS A 253 -20.24 -10.04 -12.81
C LYS A 253 -18.91 -9.92 -13.54
N GLU A 254 -17.88 -9.44 -12.84
CA GLU A 254 -16.50 -9.35 -13.36
C GLU A 254 -15.95 -10.73 -13.80
N LEU A 255 -16.20 -11.78 -13.05
CA LEU A 255 -15.84 -13.16 -13.44
C LEU A 255 -16.57 -13.64 -14.70
N ASN A 256 -17.77 -13.13 -14.96
CA ASN A 256 -18.56 -13.41 -16.15
C ASN A 256 -18.26 -12.47 -17.34
N GLY A 257 -17.23 -11.63 -17.25
CA GLY A 257 -16.82 -10.72 -18.34
C GLY A 257 -17.55 -9.38 -18.34
N GLU A 258 -18.46 -9.12 -17.39
CA GLU A 258 -19.16 -7.83 -17.28
C GLU A 258 -18.34 -6.86 -16.40
N SER A 259 -17.73 -5.86 -17.01
CA SER A 259 -16.93 -4.86 -16.29
C SER A 259 -17.81 -3.98 -15.39
N CYS A 260 -17.60 -4.08 -14.09
CA CYS A 260 -18.35 -3.38 -13.05
C CYS A 260 -17.47 -2.51 -12.15
N ILE A 261 -16.15 -2.63 -12.27
CA ILE A 261 -15.18 -1.89 -11.47
C ILE A 261 -14.42 -0.97 -12.43
N SER A 262 -14.94 0.24 -12.58
CA SER A 262 -14.33 1.27 -13.45
C SER A 262 -12.96 1.73 -12.89
N ILE A 263 -12.19 2.37 -13.78
CA ILE A 263 -11.07 3.22 -13.39
C ILE A 263 -11.71 4.52 -12.89
N GLU A 264 -12.01 4.59 -11.59
CA GLU A 264 -12.59 5.77 -10.97
C GLU A 264 -11.49 6.68 -10.45
N GLU A 265 -11.68 7.99 -10.57
CA GLU A 265 -10.93 8.95 -9.78
C GLU A 265 -11.16 8.62 -8.31
N LEU A 266 -10.07 8.51 -7.55
CA LEU A 266 -10.15 8.19 -6.13
C LEU A 266 -10.98 9.28 -5.42
N PRO A 267 -12.10 8.92 -4.77
CA PRO A 267 -12.91 9.91 -4.08
C PRO A 267 -12.09 10.56 -2.96
N GLN A 268 -12.40 11.81 -2.66
CA GLN A 268 -11.77 12.51 -1.54
C GLN A 268 -11.93 11.70 -0.24
N LYS A 269 -10.87 11.64 0.54
CA LYS A 269 -10.84 10.87 1.78
C LYS A 269 -11.84 11.43 2.78
N LYS A 270 -12.73 10.59 3.28
CA LYS A 270 -13.70 10.95 4.34
C LYS A 270 -13.08 11.01 5.73
N SER A 271 -11.93 10.38 5.92
CA SER A 271 -11.14 10.45 7.13
C SER A 271 -9.64 10.38 6.82
N ILE A 272 -8.83 10.99 7.65
CA ILE A 272 -7.36 10.98 7.56
C ILE A 272 -6.82 10.48 8.89
N CYS A 273 -6.07 9.39 8.86
CA CYS A 273 -5.44 8.84 10.05
C CYS A 273 -3.90 8.87 9.93
N THR A 274 -3.25 9.22 11.04
CA THR A 274 -1.83 8.96 11.23
C THR A 274 -1.66 8.27 12.57
N SER A 275 -1.06 7.09 12.56
CA SER A 275 -0.80 6.31 13.78
C SER A 275 0.53 5.58 13.67
N ARG A 276 1.10 5.24 14.81
CA ARG A 276 2.34 4.47 14.88
C ARG A 276 2.30 3.51 16.06
N SER A 277 2.79 2.29 15.84
CA SER A 277 3.15 1.39 16.93
C SER A 277 4.55 1.73 17.40
N PHE A 278 4.76 1.71 18.71
CA PHE A 278 6.06 2.02 19.31
C PHE A 278 6.89 0.74 19.47
N ALA A 279 8.21 0.92 19.37
CA ALA A 279 9.15 -0.18 19.48
C ALA A 279 9.21 -0.76 20.91
N ASN A 280 9.89 -1.86 21.08
CA ASN A 280 10.16 -2.53 22.35
C ASN A 280 8.89 -2.72 23.21
N GLU A 281 8.92 -2.39 24.47
CA GLU A 281 7.78 -2.54 25.39
C GLU A 281 6.75 -1.39 25.28
N GLY A 282 7.02 -0.37 24.49
CA GLY A 282 6.17 0.81 24.34
C GLY A 282 6.76 2.04 25.06
N ILE A 283 5.95 3.09 25.20
CA ILE A 283 6.33 4.36 25.79
C ILE A 283 5.58 4.58 27.10
N THR A 284 6.31 4.94 28.14
CA THR A 284 5.80 5.24 29.50
C THR A 284 5.80 6.73 29.81
N ASP A 285 6.72 7.50 29.21
CA ASP A 285 6.83 8.95 29.42
C ASP A 285 5.68 9.69 28.71
N LYS A 286 4.87 10.38 29.53
CA LYS A 286 3.75 11.19 29.05
C LYS A 286 4.16 12.24 28.01
N ASN A 287 5.31 12.89 28.21
CA ASN A 287 5.78 13.93 27.31
C ASN A 287 6.12 13.37 25.93
N VAL A 288 6.66 12.14 25.88
CA VAL A 288 6.95 11.45 24.62
C VAL A 288 5.68 11.05 23.89
N ILE A 289 4.62 10.64 24.61
CA ILE A 289 3.31 10.36 24.02
C ILE A 289 2.67 11.67 23.48
N GLU A 290 2.74 12.78 24.23
CA GLU A 290 2.25 14.08 23.77
C GLU A 290 2.98 14.55 22.51
N GLU A 291 4.31 14.42 22.49
CA GLU A 291 5.14 14.68 21.31
C GLU A 291 4.73 13.83 20.10
N ALA A 292 4.52 12.52 20.29
CA ALA A 292 4.08 11.62 19.25
C ALA A 292 2.70 12.01 18.69
N VAL A 293 1.72 12.26 19.56
CA VAL A 293 0.37 12.70 19.16
C VAL A 293 0.38 14.03 18.43
N ALA A 294 1.19 14.99 18.89
CA ALA A 294 1.37 16.27 18.20
C ALA A 294 1.91 16.07 16.78
N ASN A 295 2.94 15.25 16.62
CA ASN A 295 3.50 14.90 15.31
C ASN A 295 2.49 14.19 14.40
N PHE A 296 1.65 13.29 14.93
CA PHE A 296 0.60 12.63 14.16
C PHE A 296 -0.48 13.61 13.73
N ALA A 297 -0.88 14.54 14.60
CA ALA A 297 -1.83 15.59 14.29
C ALA A 297 -1.30 16.49 13.17
N VAL A 298 -0.05 16.95 13.26
CA VAL A 298 0.62 17.74 12.20
C VAL A 298 0.62 17.00 10.87
N ARG A 299 0.98 15.71 10.86
CA ARG A 299 0.93 14.89 9.62
C ARG A 299 -0.47 14.76 9.05
N CYS A 300 -1.49 14.68 9.90
CA CYS A 300 -2.87 14.68 9.44
C CYS A 300 -3.26 16.01 8.81
N THR A 301 -2.86 17.16 9.40
CA THR A 301 -3.15 18.50 8.84
C THR A 301 -2.48 18.74 7.48
N GLU A 302 -1.23 18.29 7.31
CA GLU A 302 -0.54 18.36 6.01
C GLU A 302 -1.28 17.59 4.91
N LYS A 303 -1.76 16.36 5.22
CA LYS A 303 -2.55 15.57 4.29
C LYS A 303 -3.88 16.24 3.97
N LEU A 304 -4.52 16.86 4.97
CA LEU A 304 -5.78 17.57 4.85
C LEU A 304 -5.63 18.77 3.91
N ARG A 305 -4.59 19.60 4.12
CA ARG A 305 -4.29 20.76 3.26
C ARG A 305 -3.92 20.35 1.83
N ARG A 306 -3.15 19.25 1.64
CA ARG A 306 -2.86 18.72 0.29
C ARG A 306 -4.11 18.29 -0.47
N GLN A 307 -5.15 17.85 0.24
CA GLN A 307 -6.44 17.51 -0.35
C GLN A 307 -7.32 18.74 -0.60
N GLY A 308 -6.91 19.95 -0.18
CA GLY A 308 -7.75 21.14 -0.23
C GLY A 308 -8.99 21.04 0.66
N SER A 309 -8.84 20.47 1.84
CA SER A 309 -9.94 20.13 2.75
C SER A 309 -9.71 20.67 4.14
N VAL A 310 -10.79 20.67 4.93
CA VAL A 310 -10.82 20.99 6.36
C VAL A 310 -11.59 19.91 7.11
N CYS A 311 -11.42 19.84 8.43
CA CYS A 311 -12.15 18.89 9.27
C CYS A 311 -12.76 19.59 10.49
N GLN A 312 -13.81 18.97 11.07
CA GLN A 312 -14.36 19.34 12.36
C GLN A 312 -14.09 18.29 13.42
N GLY A 313 -14.05 17.02 13.04
CA GLY A 313 -13.90 15.91 13.98
C GLY A 313 -12.44 15.50 14.18
N ILE A 314 -12.05 15.33 15.42
CA ILE A 314 -10.72 14.85 15.83
C ILE A 314 -10.92 13.71 16.82
N THR A 315 -10.25 12.59 16.55
CA THR A 315 -10.18 11.45 17.48
C THR A 315 -8.73 11.19 17.83
N VAL A 316 -8.43 11.00 19.09
CA VAL A 316 -7.15 10.51 19.58
C VAL A 316 -7.33 9.12 20.17
N PHE A 317 -6.45 8.21 19.82
CA PHE A 317 -6.39 6.90 20.43
C PHE A 317 -4.98 6.53 20.84
N ALA A 318 -4.86 5.82 21.96
CA ALA A 318 -3.63 5.19 22.39
C ALA A 318 -3.97 3.96 23.23
N TRP A 319 -3.19 2.89 23.11
CA TRP A 319 -3.41 1.69 23.93
C TRP A 319 -2.11 0.99 24.30
N THR A 320 -2.14 0.31 25.43
CA THR A 320 -1.09 -0.60 25.92
C THR A 320 -1.17 -1.96 25.20
N SER A 321 -0.19 -2.83 25.40
CA SER A 321 -0.21 -4.17 24.80
C SER A 321 -1.19 -5.07 25.54
N ARG A 322 -2.03 -5.79 24.80
CA ARG A 322 -2.90 -6.85 25.34
C ARG A 322 -2.17 -8.19 25.58
N PHE A 323 -0.91 -8.29 25.12
CA PHE A 323 -0.14 -9.53 25.18
C PHE A 323 0.92 -9.51 26.28
N ASN A 324 1.03 -8.42 27.03
CA ASN A 324 1.98 -8.30 28.13
C ASN A 324 1.21 -8.32 29.46
N GLU A 325 1.19 -9.46 30.13
CA GLU A 325 0.47 -9.68 31.38
C GLU A 325 1.06 -8.91 32.57
N HIS A 326 2.29 -8.40 32.40
CA HIS A 326 3.00 -7.65 33.46
C HIS A 326 2.72 -6.13 33.42
N VAL A 327 2.00 -5.67 32.42
CA VAL A 327 1.68 -4.24 32.23
C VAL A 327 0.16 -4.06 32.25
N PRO A 328 -0.37 -3.07 33.01
CA PRO A 328 -1.82 -2.84 33.02
C PRO A 328 -2.36 -2.46 31.66
N GLU A 329 -3.48 -3.08 31.28
CA GLU A 329 -4.20 -2.69 30.06
C GLU A 329 -4.85 -1.32 30.25
N TYR A 330 -4.65 -0.45 29.29
CA TYR A 330 -5.31 0.85 29.21
C TYR A 330 -5.54 1.27 27.76
N THR A 331 -6.69 1.90 27.52
CA THR A 331 -7.04 2.40 26.20
C THR A 331 -7.59 3.82 26.30
N ILE A 332 -6.96 4.74 25.61
CA ILE A 332 -7.49 6.06 25.31
C ILE A 332 -8.17 5.97 23.96
N HIS A 333 -9.43 6.32 23.86
CA HIS A 333 -10.15 6.50 22.61
C HIS A 333 -11.26 7.53 22.86
N ASP A 334 -10.99 8.77 22.45
CA ASP A 334 -11.96 9.85 22.63
C ASP A 334 -11.92 10.83 21.46
N SER A 335 -12.97 11.60 21.30
CA SER A 335 -13.21 12.47 20.16
C SER A 335 -13.71 13.83 20.59
N LEU A 336 -13.35 14.84 19.80
CA LEU A 336 -13.81 16.22 19.95
C LEU A 336 -14.27 16.74 18.59
N THR A 337 -15.36 17.52 18.60
CA THR A 337 -15.81 18.26 17.42
C THR A 337 -15.51 19.74 17.62
N LEU A 338 -14.77 20.31 16.68
CA LEU A 338 -14.45 21.74 16.67
C LEU A 338 -15.68 22.55 16.26
N PRO A 339 -15.91 23.72 16.82
CA PRO A 339 -17.03 24.59 16.44
C PRO A 339 -16.93 25.03 14.97
N ILE A 340 -15.71 25.30 14.52
CA ILE A 340 -15.42 25.73 13.15
C ILE A 340 -14.47 24.71 12.50
N ALA A 341 -14.83 24.29 11.29
CA ALA A 341 -13.96 23.38 10.54
C ALA A 341 -12.64 24.08 10.14
N THR A 342 -11.52 23.40 10.36
CA THR A 342 -10.19 23.97 10.17
C THR A 342 -9.21 22.96 9.56
N ASN A 343 -8.13 23.47 8.97
CA ASN A 343 -6.93 22.70 8.61
C ASN A 343 -5.67 23.32 9.25
N ALA A 344 -5.87 24.21 10.18
CA ALA A 344 -4.79 24.87 10.89
C ALA A 344 -4.14 23.92 11.90
N GLN A 345 -2.83 23.85 11.84
CA GLN A 345 -2.03 22.95 12.64
C GLN A 345 -2.20 23.20 14.14
N GLU A 346 -2.25 24.48 14.56
CA GLU A 346 -2.34 24.86 15.97
C GLU A 346 -3.63 24.39 16.63
N GLU A 347 -4.76 24.57 15.94
CA GLU A 347 -6.09 24.17 16.45
C GLU A 347 -6.20 22.65 16.57
N ILE A 348 -5.76 21.91 15.53
CA ILE A 348 -5.88 20.45 15.51
C ILE A 348 -4.92 19.81 16.51
N VAL A 349 -3.67 20.32 16.63
CA VAL A 349 -2.72 19.84 17.65
C VAL A 349 -3.22 20.16 19.05
N GLY A 350 -3.70 21.38 19.30
CA GLY A 350 -4.25 21.78 20.59
C GLY A 350 -5.44 20.88 21.01
N ALA A 351 -6.36 20.63 20.10
CA ALA A 351 -7.51 19.74 20.34
C ALA A 351 -7.07 18.29 20.58
N ALA A 352 -6.13 17.77 19.80
CA ALA A 352 -5.61 16.41 19.99
C ALA A 352 -4.94 16.24 21.37
N LEU A 353 -4.12 17.22 21.77
CA LEU A 353 -3.48 17.20 23.08
C LEU A 353 -4.49 17.35 24.23
N SER A 354 -5.53 18.16 24.07
CA SER A 354 -6.58 18.30 25.11
C SER A 354 -7.30 16.96 25.36
N ILE A 355 -7.63 16.23 24.29
CA ILE A 355 -8.21 14.88 24.38
C ILE A 355 -7.26 13.93 25.12
N LEU A 356 -5.99 13.88 24.70
CA LEU A 356 -4.99 13.01 25.31
C LEU A 356 -4.84 13.30 26.80
N ARG A 357 -4.66 14.57 27.18
CA ARG A 357 -4.43 15.03 28.55
C ARG A 357 -5.62 14.74 29.46
N ALA A 358 -6.83 14.94 28.96
CA ALA A 358 -8.06 14.67 29.72
C ALA A 358 -8.24 13.18 30.04
N LYS A 359 -7.76 12.28 29.17
CA LYS A 359 -7.90 10.82 29.30
C LYS A 359 -6.62 10.12 29.73
N TYR A 360 -5.54 10.86 29.94
CA TYR A 360 -4.29 10.24 30.36
C TYR A 360 -4.45 9.59 31.74
N PRO A 361 -4.04 8.32 31.93
CA PRO A 361 -4.23 7.64 33.19
C PRO A 361 -3.46 8.31 34.32
N LYS A 362 -4.09 8.37 35.48
CA LYS A 362 -3.39 8.74 36.71
C LYS A 362 -2.44 7.61 37.12
N PRO A 363 -1.32 7.92 37.78
CA PRO A 363 -0.46 6.89 38.35
C PRO A 363 -1.28 5.94 39.24
N ILE A 364 -1.00 4.64 39.13
CA ILE A 364 -1.66 3.66 40.00
C ILE A 364 -1.07 3.80 41.38
N ALA A 365 -1.85 4.36 42.29
CA ALA A 365 -1.52 4.35 43.71
C ALA A 365 -1.86 2.96 44.27
N ASP A 366 -0.91 2.02 44.21
CA ASP A 366 -1.07 0.72 44.86
C ASP A 366 -0.24 0.74 46.17
N SER A 367 -0.90 0.39 47.27
CA SER A 367 -0.27 0.29 48.60
C SER A 367 0.62 -0.95 48.76
N ARG A 368 0.73 -1.77 47.73
CA ARG A 368 1.59 -2.96 47.70
C ARG A 368 2.99 -2.61 47.26
N PRO A 369 4.04 -2.95 48.01
CA PRO A 369 5.43 -2.58 47.74
C PRO A 369 5.95 -3.09 46.36
N ASP A 370 5.39 -4.18 45.87
CA ASP A 370 5.76 -4.84 44.61
C ASP A 370 5.08 -4.23 43.34
N ARG A 371 4.18 -3.28 43.51
CA ARG A 371 3.43 -2.63 42.42
C ARG A 371 3.51 -1.10 42.39
N SER A 372 4.32 -0.50 43.25
CA SER A 372 4.44 0.96 43.37
C SER A 372 4.96 1.65 42.09
N ASP A 373 5.51 0.91 41.13
CA ASP A 373 6.09 1.42 39.87
C ASP A 373 5.39 0.92 38.60
N MET A 374 4.12 0.46 38.68
CA MET A 374 3.38 0.03 37.49
C MET A 374 3.05 1.22 36.60
N SER A 375 3.87 1.44 35.59
CA SER A 375 3.61 2.44 34.53
C SER A 375 2.83 1.83 33.37
N PHE A 376 1.99 2.66 32.72
CA PHE A 376 1.31 2.26 31.49
C PHE A 376 2.26 2.32 30.29
N HIS A 377 2.47 1.21 29.61
CA HIS A 377 3.33 1.11 28.44
C HIS A 377 2.48 1.24 27.16
N PHE A 378 2.32 2.44 26.65
CA PHE A 378 1.57 2.67 25.43
C PHE A 378 2.29 2.05 24.22
N LYS A 379 1.64 1.10 23.58
CA LYS A 379 2.20 0.35 22.44
C LYS A 379 1.83 0.96 21.10
N LYS A 380 0.76 1.72 21.03
CA LYS A 380 0.33 2.42 19.83
C LYS A 380 -0.41 3.69 20.19
N ALA A 381 -0.22 4.73 19.37
CA ALA A 381 -1.02 5.94 19.41
C ALA A 381 -1.34 6.44 17.99
N GLY A 382 -2.37 7.25 17.87
CA GLY A 382 -2.75 7.87 16.60
C GLY A 382 -3.79 8.96 16.72
N VAL A 383 -3.91 9.71 15.62
CA VAL A 383 -4.90 10.79 15.44
C VAL A 383 -5.70 10.48 14.17
N ILE A 384 -7.00 10.65 14.25
CA ILE A 384 -7.93 10.54 13.13
C ILE A 384 -8.65 11.87 12.97
N LEU A 385 -8.62 12.44 11.77
CA LEU A 385 -9.47 13.56 11.37
C LEU A 385 -10.67 13.02 10.59
N TRP A 386 -11.86 13.50 10.90
CA TRP A 386 -13.11 13.09 10.28
C TRP A 386 -14.05 14.30 10.13
N GLN A 387 -15.27 14.12 9.56
CA GLN A 387 -16.10 15.23 9.09
C GLN A 387 -15.29 16.17 8.17
N ILE A 388 -14.68 15.56 7.16
CA ILE A 388 -13.87 16.26 6.19
C ILE A 388 -14.78 16.86 5.12
N SER A 389 -14.56 18.14 4.80
CA SER A 389 -15.24 18.86 3.72
C SER A 389 -14.24 19.71 2.92
N PRO A 390 -14.55 20.05 1.67
CA PRO A 390 -13.69 20.93 0.87
C PRO A 390 -13.42 22.26 1.56
N ASP A 391 -12.23 22.84 1.35
CA ASP A 391 -11.86 24.17 1.84
C ASP A 391 -12.41 25.25 0.89
N HIS A 392 -13.73 25.45 0.92
CA HIS A 392 -14.40 26.52 0.19
C HIS A 392 -14.57 27.77 1.06
N PRO A 393 -14.79 28.96 0.45
CA PRO A 393 -15.19 30.15 1.19
C PRO A 393 -16.43 29.83 2.04
N ARG A 394 -16.32 29.98 3.35
CA ARG A 394 -17.38 29.69 4.30
C ARG A 394 -17.96 30.97 4.83
N GLN A 395 -19.20 30.88 5.28
CA GLN A 395 -19.77 31.92 6.11
C GLN A 395 -18.86 32.09 7.34
N GLN A 396 -18.34 33.29 7.53
CA GLN A 396 -17.54 33.60 8.70
C GLN A 396 -18.44 33.61 9.92
N ASP A 397 -17.98 32.99 11.00
CA ASP A 397 -18.63 33.10 12.29
C ASP A 397 -18.27 34.46 12.89
N LEU A 398 -19.28 35.23 13.27
CA LEU A 398 -19.10 36.56 13.85
C LEU A 398 -18.29 36.53 15.16
N PHE A 399 -18.28 35.39 15.83
CA PHE A 399 -17.60 35.17 17.11
C PHE A 399 -16.28 34.40 16.98
N ASP A 400 -15.80 34.13 15.75
CA ASP A 400 -14.50 33.49 15.55
C ASP A 400 -13.37 34.51 15.90
N PRO A 401 -12.60 34.26 16.96
CA PRO A 401 -11.53 35.18 17.35
C PRO A 401 -10.30 35.13 16.44
N ILE A 402 -10.29 34.18 15.48
CA ILE A 402 -9.12 33.88 14.65
C ILE A 402 -9.25 34.57 13.29
N ASP A 403 -8.22 35.35 12.90
CA ASP A 403 -8.08 35.79 11.53
C ASP A 403 -7.71 34.60 10.60
N ARG A 404 -8.73 34.02 10.00
CA ARG A 404 -8.60 32.85 9.11
C ARG A 404 -7.75 33.14 7.89
N SER A 405 -7.75 34.36 7.38
CA SER A 405 -6.93 34.75 6.23
C SER A 405 -5.45 34.73 6.57
N LYS A 406 -5.08 35.35 7.70
CA LYS A 406 -3.71 35.34 8.20
C LYS A 406 -3.23 33.95 8.56
N GLN A 407 -4.08 33.15 9.21
CA GLN A 407 -3.81 31.74 9.55
C GLN A 407 -3.52 30.92 8.30
N LYS A 408 -4.34 31.03 7.24
CA LYS A 408 -4.13 30.32 5.97
C LYS A 408 -2.79 30.68 5.33
N LYS A 409 -2.46 31.95 5.24
CA LYS A 409 -1.16 32.44 4.72
C LYS A 409 0.02 31.87 5.53
N LEU A 410 -0.11 31.81 6.86
CA LEU A 410 0.91 31.20 7.72
C LEU A 410 1.11 29.70 7.41
N MET A 411 0.02 28.94 7.28
CA MET A 411 0.12 27.51 6.94
C MET A 411 0.75 27.27 5.55
N GLU A 412 0.38 28.07 4.57
CA GLU A 412 0.96 28.05 3.22
C GLU A 412 2.47 28.32 3.25
N ALA A 413 2.91 29.33 4.03
CA ALA A 413 4.32 29.65 4.19
C ALA A 413 5.11 28.52 4.88
N ILE A 414 4.57 27.93 5.95
CA ILE A 414 5.19 26.80 6.66
C ILE A 414 5.30 25.59 5.71
N ASP A 415 4.23 25.27 4.99
CA ASP A 415 4.22 24.16 4.03
C ASP A 415 5.22 24.36 2.88
N ALA A 416 5.36 25.60 2.39
CA ALA A 416 6.33 25.96 1.34
C ALA A 416 7.77 25.79 1.83
N ILE A 417 8.09 26.27 3.04
CA ILE A 417 9.43 26.14 3.61
C ILE A 417 9.77 24.67 3.88
N ASN A 418 8.85 23.92 4.47
CA ASN A 418 9.05 22.49 4.76
C ASN A 418 9.17 21.64 3.48
N ARG A 419 8.49 22.04 2.39
CA ARG A 419 8.63 21.38 1.08
C ARG A 419 9.98 21.67 0.44
N LYS A 420 10.47 22.90 0.55
CA LYS A 420 11.73 23.33 -0.08
C LYS A 420 12.96 22.81 0.68
N ASN A 421 12.94 22.89 2.01
CA ASN A 421 14.13 22.65 2.84
C ASN A 421 14.10 21.30 3.58
N GLY A 422 13.05 20.52 3.37
CA GLY A 422 12.87 19.21 4.02
C GLY A 422 11.82 19.25 5.13
N TYR A 423 11.23 18.09 5.36
CA TYR A 423 10.17 17.92 6.36
C TYR A 423 10.62 18.33 7.77
N GLY A 424 9.80 19.15 8.44
CA GLY A 424 10.03 19.57 9.81
C GLY A 424 11.13 20.63 9.98
N THR A 425 11.50 21.34 8.92
CA THR A 425 12.36 22.55 9.02
C THR A 425 11.73 23.58 9.93
N ILE A 426 10.43 23.85 9.76
CA ILE A 426 9.62 24.59 10.73
C ILE A 426 8.68 23.61 11.40
N ARG A 427 8.68 23.61 12.73
CA ARG A 427 7.81 22.76 13.57
C ARG A 427 7.37 23.51 14.83
N GLN A 428 6.28 23.05 15.43
CA GLN A 428 5.85 23.55 16.74
C GLN A 428 6.75 22.96 17.83
N ALA A 429 7.03 23.71 18.90
CA ALA A 429 7.89 23.28 20.00
C ALA A 429 7.47 21.92 20.60
N ILE A 430 6.14 21.66 20.69
CA ILE A 430 5.59 20.41 21.21
C ILE A 430 5.93 19.16 20.36
N GLN A 431 6.37 19.34 19.10
CA GLN A 431 6.79 18.23 18.26
C GLN A 431 8.16 17.66 18.63
N GLY A 432 8.90 18.35 19.51
CA GLY A 432 10.26 17.95 19.90
C GLY A 432 11.28 17.99 18.75
N THR A 433 12.51 17.64 19.05
CA THR A 433 13.61 17.55 18.09
C THR A 433 14.12 16.13 17.88
N ASP A 434 14.02 15.28 18.90
CA ASP A 434 14.76 14.03 18.99
C ASP A 434 14.00 12.79 18.53
N CYS A 435 12.72 12.92 18.14
CA CYS A 435 11.87 11.83 17.62
C CYS A 435 11.99 10.52 18.43
N ARG A 436 11.89 10.64 19.78
CA ARG A 436 12.07 9.51 20.73
C ARG A 436 11.10 8.34 20.55
N PHE A 437 10.16 8.46 19.62
CA PHE A 437 9.19 7.44 19.23
C PHE A 437 9.49 6.86 17.84
N ASP A 438 10.72 6.96 17.34
CA ASP A 438 11.09 6.46 16.03
C ASP A 438 10.94 4.94 15.89
N LEU A 439 10.77 4.51 14.65
CA LEU A 439 10.61 3.11 14.30
C LEU A 439 11.94 2.36 14.49
N LYS A 440 11.88 1.17 15.07
CA LYS A 440 12.98 0.23 15.04
C LYS A 440 13.19 -0.28 13.61
N ARG A 441 14.42 -0.18 13.08
CA ARG A 441 14.82 -0.58 11.74
C ARG A 441 16.27 -1.05 11.74
N GLU A 442 16.50 -2.23 12.26
CA GLU A 442 17.87 -2.75 12.45
C GLU A 442 18.50 -3.27 11.15
N TYR A 443 17.66 -3.62 10.16
CA TYR A 443 18.08 -4.21 8.88
C TYR A 443 17.81 -3.26 7.70
N MET A 444 17.88 -1.94 7.93
CA MET A 444 17.57 -0.94 6.92
C MET A 444 18.64 -0.91 5.83
N SER A 445 18.21 -1.06 4.58
CA SER A 445 19.06 -0.82 3.41
C SER A 445 19.29 0.67 3.17
N LYS A 446 20.29 1.01 2.36
CA LYS A 446 20.56 2.39 1.94
C LYS A 446 19.45 2.92 1.03
N GLN A 447 19.29 4.25 1.03
CA GLN A 447 18.33 4.95 0.16
C GLN A 447 18.96 5.26 -1.21
N PHE A 448 19.36 4.22 -1.94
CA PHE A 448 20.16 4.30 -3.16
C PHE A 448 19.66 5.27 -4.24
N THR A 449 18.36 5.53 -4.31
CA THR A 449 17.74 6.36 -5.36
C THR A 449 17.26 7.73 -4.88
N THR A 450 17.27 7.99 -3.57
CA THR A 450 16.65 9.19 -2.98
C THR A 450 17.59 9.96 -2.05
N ASN A 451 18.75 9.37 -1.71
CA ASN A 451 19.78 10.03 -0.92
C ASN A 451 21.11 9.99 -1.68
N ILE A 452 21.64 11.15 -2.02
CA ILE A 452 22.89 11.28 -2.78
C ILE A 452 24.11 10.64 -2.09
N HIS A 453 24.11 10.59 -0.76
CA HIS A 453 25.19 9.99 0.02
C HIS A 453 25.16 8.44 -0.02
N ASP A 454 24.03 7.86 -0.41
CA ASP A 454 23.81 6.41 -0.48
C ASP A 454 23.97 5.84 -1.89
N ILE A 455 24.32 6.68 -2.89
CA ILE A 455 24.54 6.26 -4.28
C ILE A 455 25.69 5.25 -4.32
N LEU A 456 25.51 4.19 -5.10
CA LEU A 456 26.55 3.19 -5.33
C LEU A 456 27.77 3.83 -6.01
N LYS A 457 28.93 3.72 -5.38
CA LYS A 457 30.20 4.18 -5.93
C LYS A 457 30.80 3.04 -6.77
N VAL A 458 30.93 3.27 -8.08
CA VAL A 458 31.59 2.36 -9.00
C VAL A 458 33.06 2.77 -9.08
N LYS A 459 33.97 1.81 -8.89
CA LYS A 459 35.38 2.02 -9.20
C LYS A 459 35.56 1.84 -10.68
N THR A 460 35.95 2.89 -11.41
CA THR A 460 36.51 2.75 -12.76
C THR A 460 37.91 2.21 -12.63
N GLN A 461 38.19 1.09 -13.30
CA GLN A 461 39.54 0.56 -13.45
C GLN A 461 40.34 1.44 -14.42
#